data_7ac1a1df58405c15939c38afc0c3fc5a
#
_entry.id   7ac1a1df58405c15939c38afc0c3fc5a
#
_cell.length_a   1.000
_cell.length_b   1.000
_cell.length_c   1.000
_cell.angle_alpha   90.00
_cell.angle_beta   90.00
_cell.angle_gamma   90.00
#
_symmetry.space_group_name_H-M   'P 1'
#
loop_
_entity.id
_entity.type
_entity.pdbx_description
1 polymer ?
#
loop_
_entity_poly.entity_id
_entity_poly.type
_entity_poly.pdbx_seq_one_letter_code
_entity_poly.pdbx_strand_id
1 'polypeptide(L)'
;MESSVTSLPVALLTRRKVAGIVSNSPLRNAAEIARAGLPAWQRPSGPPPKPLPLQAGDVLFGDRAGLIVIPAAMVEQIAEEAVEAMAYEEFVAEQVSSGGGVYGLHIPSGDNARRAFAAWRRLKGR
;
A
#
# COMPACT_ATOMS: atom_id res chain seq x y z
N MET A 1 -24.13 6.84 14.93
CA MET A 1 -24.87 5.92 14.05
C MET A 1 -23.92 4.83 13.62
N GLU A 2 -23.98 3.67 14.31
CA GLU A 2 -23.07 2.55 14.02
C GLU A 2 -23.56 1.82 12.77
N SER A 3 -22.85 1.95 11.68
CA SER A 3 -23.13 1.17 10.48
C SER A 3 -22.64 -0.27 10.68
N SER A 4 -23.57 -1.15 11.02
CA SER A 4 -23.28 -2.58 11.10
C SER A 4 -23.41 -3.20 9.71
N VAL A 5 -22.31 -3.57 9.10
CA VAL A 5 -22.34 -4.45 7.93
C VAL A 5 -22.70 -5.85 8.43
N THR A 6 -23.89 -6.31 8.11
CA THR A 6 -24.40 -7.65 8.45
C THR A 6 -24.07 -8.65 7.34
N SER A 7 -24.27 -9.95 7.55
CA SER A 7 -24.00 -11.02 6.56
C SER A 7 -24.70 -10.83 5.23
N LEU A 8 -25.90 -10.27 5.21
CA LEU A 8 -26.66 -10.04 3.99
C LEU A 8 -25.99 -9.04 3.03
N PRO A 9 -25.49 -7.87 3.50
CA PRO A 9 -24.66 -6.99 2.71
C PRO A 9 -23.38 -7.64 2.18
N VAL A 10 -22.70 -8.50 2.95
CA VAL A 10 -21.49 -9.19 2.49
C VAL A 10 -21.78 -10.09 1.28
N ALA A 11 -22.83 -10.90 1.34
CA ALA A 11 -23.25 -11.74 0.21
C ALA A 11 -23.58 -10.92 -1.05
N LEU A 12 -24.24 -9.76 -0.87
CA LEU A 12 -24.56 -8.85 -1.96
C LEU A 12 -23.29 -8.24 -2.58
N LEU A 13 -22.32 -7.81 -1.75
CA LEU A 13 -21.06 -7.25 -2.20
C LEU A 13 -20.24 -8.28 -2.98
N THR A 14 -20.15 -9.50 -2.49
CA THR A 14 -19.49 -10.61 -3.18
C THR A 14 -20.13 -10.89 -4.53
N ARG A 15 -21.47 -10.94 -4.59
CA ARG A 15 -22.21 -11.12 -5.85
C ARG A 15 -21.96 -9.98 -6.85
N ARG A 16 -21.77 -8.75 -6.35
CA ARG A 16 -21.43 -7.58 -7.17
C ARG A 16 -19.95 -7.50 -7.54
N LYS A 17 -19.16 -8.50 -7.18
CA LYS A 17 -17.71 -8.55 -7.44
C LYS A 17 -16.95 -7.32 -6.91
N VAL A 18 -17.34 -6.85 -5.74
CA VAL A 18 -16.62 -5.77 -5.06
C VAL A 18 -15.23 -6.27 -4.68
N ALA A 19 -14.19 -5.49 -4.94
CA ALA A 19 -12.80 -5.87 -4.70
C ALA A 19 -12.44 -5.95 -3.21
N GLY A 20 -13.11 -5.18 -2.35
CA GLY A 20 -12.85 -5.18 -0.91
C GLY A 20 -13.74 -4.21 -0.14
N ILE A 21 -13.60 -4.22 1.17
CA ILE A 21 -14.30 -3.33 2.10
C ILE A 21 -13.27 -2.50 2.87
N VAL A 22 -13.48 -1.20 2.93
CA VAL A 22 -12.71 -0.30 3.81
C VAL A 22 -13.66 0.39 4.76
N SER A 23 -13.39 0.32 6.05
CA SER A 23 -14.22 0.92 7.09
C SER A 23 -13.38 1.70 8.09
N ASN A 24 -13.81 2.90 8.41
CA ASN A 24 -13.25 3.70 9.50
C ASN A 24 -13.79 3.31 10.89
N SER A 25 -14.59 2.26 10.95
CA SER A 25 -15.17 1.70 12.17
C SER A 25 -15.00 0.19 12.18
N PRO A 26 -15.08 -0.47 13.36
CA PRO A 26 -15.05 -1.91 13.44
C PRO A 26 -16.18 -2.54 12.62
N LEU A 27 -15.86 -3.56 11.84
CA LEU A 27 -16.83 -4.34 11.10
C LEU A 27 -17.44 -5.41 12.02
N ARG A 28 -18.77 -5.50 12.02
CA ARG A 28 -19.44 -6.64 12.64
C ARG A 28 -19.27 -7.88 11.76
N ASN A 29 -19.23 -9.04 12.37
CA ASN A 29 -19.11 -10.32 11.65
C ASN A 29 -17.82 -10.46 10.81
N ALA A 30 -16.70 -9.92 11.31
CA ALA A 30 -15.40 -10.02 10.64
C ALA A 30 -15.05 -11.46 10.21
N ALA A 31 -15.45 -12.47 10.99
CA ALA A 31 -15.25 -13.88 10.65
C ALA A 31 -16.06 -14.34 9.43
N GLU A 32 -17.26 -13.80 9.22
CA GLU A 32 -18.05 -14.09 8.01
C GLU A 32 -17.47 -13.41 6.77
N ILE A 33 -17.04 -12.16 6.91
CA ILE A 33 -16.36 -11.40 5.85
C ILE A 33 -15.11 -12.16 5.43
N ALA A 34 -14.31 -12.63 6.38
CA ALA A 34 -13.11 -13.42 6.08
C ALA A 34 -13.43 -14.75 5.37
N ARG A 35 -14.50 -15.46 5.80
CA ARG A 35 -14.93 -16.69 5.14
C ARG A 35 -15.46 -16.47 3.73
N ALA A 36 -16.04 -15.31 3.44
CA ALA A 36 -16.48 -14.94 2.10
C ALA A 36 -15.31 -14.64 1.14
N GLY A 37 -14.06 -14.61 1.64
CA GLY A 37 -12.88 -14.31 0.84
C GLY A 37 -12.82 -12.86 0.36
N LEU A 38 -13.60 -11.97 0.97
CA LEU A 38 -13.62 -10.55 0.62
C LEU A 38 -12.59 -9.80 1.47
N PRO A 39 -11.54 -9.20 0.87
CA PRO A 39 -10.57 -8.42 1.59
C PRO A 39 -11.25 -7.28 2.36
N ALA A 40 -10.87 -7.09 3.62
CA ALA A 40 -11.48 -6.07 4.45
C ALA A 40 -10.45 -5.40 5.35
N TRP A 41 -10.43 -4.09 5.32
CA TRP A 41 -9.62 -3.26 6.21
C TRP A 41 -10.55 -2.47 7.12
N GLN A 42 -10.29 -2.57 8.40
CA GLN A 42 -11.08 -1.89 9.41
C GLN A 42 -10.20 -1.19 10.42
N ARG A 43 -10.69 -0.10 10.98
CA ARG A 43 -10.03 0.51 12.11
C ARG A 43 -10.36 -0.24 13.40
N PRO A 44 -9.39 -0.47 14.29
CA PRO A 44 -9.67 -0.93 15.65
C PRO A 44 -10.61 0.03 16.39
N SER A 45 -11.33 -0.48 17.39
CA SER A 45 -12.15 0.37 18.28
C SER A 45 -11.30 1.48 18.91
N GLY A 46 -11.81 2.69 18.91
CA GLY A 46 -11.10 3.85 19.42
C GLY A 46 -11.90 5.15 19.20
N PRO A 47 -11.34 6.32 19.58
CA PRO A 47 -12.02 7.56 19.35
C PRO A 47 -12.30 7.79 17.86
N PRO A 48 -13.39 8.48 17.50
CA PRO A 48 -13.76 8.67 16.10
C PRO A 48 -12.62 9.34 15.33
N PRO A 49 -12.21 8.78 14.19
CA PRO A 49 -11.17 9.36 13.37
C PRO A 49 -11.66 10.62 12.69
N LYS A 50 -10.72 11.46 12.28
CA LYS A 50 -11.04 12.45 11.26
C LYS A 50 -11.56 11.75 10.01
N PRO A 51 -12.59 12.28 9.35
CA PRO A 51 -13.05 11.72 8.09
C PRO A 51 -11.89 11.63 7.10
N LEU A 52 -11.73 10.47 6.47
CA LEU A 52 -10.81 10.32 5.35
C LEU A 52 -11.57 10.78 4.09
N PRO A 53 -11.16 11.87 3.42
CA PRO A 53 -11.83 12.33 2.22
C PRO A 53 -11.52 11.36 1.07
N LEU A 54 -12.40 10.40 0.85
CA LEU A 54 -12.34 9.48 -0.28
C LEU A 54 -13.23 9.98 -1.41
N GLN A 55 -12.70 10.00 -2.61
CA GLN A 55 -13.43 10.37 -3.82
C GLN A 55 -13.48 9.20 -4.80
N ALA A 56 -14.48 9.22 -5.67
CA ALA A 56 -14.52 8.26 -6.77
C ALA A 56 -13.32 8.45 -7.70
N GLY A 57 -12.62 7.35 -7.98
CA GLY A 57 -11.37 7.37 -8.76
C GLY A 57 -10.10 7.28 -7.92
N ASP A 58 -10.16 7.51 -6.61
CA ASP A 58 -9.02 7.29 -5.73
C ASP A 58 -8.65 5.80 -5.70
N VAL A 59 -7.36 5.53 -5.66
CA VAL A 59 -6.82 4.17 -5.56
C VAL A 59 -6.57 3.82 -4.10
N LEU A 60 -7.06 2.66 -3.70
CA LEU A 60 -6.82 2.08 -2.39
C LEU A 60 -5.76 0.99 -2.53
N PHE A 61 -4.65 1.17 -1.87
CA PHE A 61 -3.59 0.16 -1.81
C PHE A 61 -3.48 -0.38 -0.38
N GLY A 62 -3.66 -1.69 -0.22
CA GLY A 62 -3.69 -2.31 1.08
C GLY A 62 -3.03 -3.67 1.13
N ASP A 63 -2.31 -3.92 2.23
CA ASP A 63 -1.68 -5.19 2.55
C ASP A 63 -1.91 -5.54 4.03
N ARG A 64 -1.08 -6.45 4.59
CA ARG A 64 -1.14 -6.83 6.01
C ARG A 64 -0.69 -5.72 6.96
N ALA A 65 0.12 -4.77 6.50
CA ALA A 65 0.60 -3.65 7.31
C ALA A 65 -0.44 -2.55 7.43
N GLY A 66 -1.32 -2.40 6.42
CA GLY A 66 -2.36 -1.39 6.46
C GLY A 66 -2.94 -1.05 5.10
N LEU A 67 -3.54 0.12 5.04
CA LEU A 67 -4.17 0.65 3.84
C LEU A 67 -3.79 2.11 3.66
N ILE A 68 -3.44 2.47 2.45
CA ILE A 68 -3.24 3.86 2.03
C ILE A 68 -4.23 4.26 0.94
N VAL A 69 -4.52 5.54 0.88
CA VAL A 69 -5.35 6.14 -0.17
C VAL A 69 -4.48 7.00 -1.05
N ILE A 70 -4.53 6.75 -2.34
CA ILE A 70 -3.81 7.51 -3.35
C ILE A 70 -4.85 8.32 -4.14
N PRO A 71 -4.85 9.65 -4.02
CA PRO A 71 -5.73 10.50 -4.82
C PRO A 71 -5.55 10.24 -6.32
N ALA A 72 -6.65 10.19 -7.07
CA ALA A 72 -6.63 9.88 -8.50
C ALA A 72 -5.61 10.72 -9.29
N ALA A 73 -5.47 12.00 -8.93
CA ALA A 73 -4.54 12.93 -9.58
C ALA A 73 -3.05 12.61 -9.33
N MET A 74 -2.74 11.79 -8.32
CA MET A 74 -1.36 11.44 -7.92
C MET A 74 -0.97 10.02 -8.31
N VAL A 75 -1.88 9.22 -8.83
CA VAL A 75 -1.65 7.78 -9.05
C VAL A 75 -0.47 7.55 -9.98
N GLU A 76 -0.41 8.25 -11.10
CA GLU A 76 0.64 8.07 -12.11
C GLU A 76 2.02 8.47 -11.55
N GLN A 77 2.11 9.63 -10.92
CA GLN A 77 3.34 10.09 -10.29
C GLN A 77 3.82 9.12 -9.19
N ILE A 78 2.92 8.70 -8.29
CA ILE A 78 3.29 7.79 -7.20
C ILE A 78 3.70 6.42 -7.75
N ALA A 79 3.07 5.94 -8.82
CA ALA A 79 3.45 4.68 -9.45
C ALA A 79 4.87 4.75 -10.03
N GLU A 80 5.23 5.83 -10.71
CA GLU A 80 6.58 6.05 -11.24
C GLU A 80 7.62 6.15 -10.11
N GLU A 81 7.34 6.95 -9.09
CA GLU A 81 8.22 7.09 -7.93
C GLU A 81 8.39 5.77 -7.16
N ALA A 82 7.34 4.96 -7.04
CA ALA A 82 7.41 3.65 -6.39
C ALA A 82 8.30 2.66 -7.17
N VAL A 83 8.20 2.64 -8.49
CA VAL A 83 9.07 1.80 -9.34
C VAL A 83 10.55 2.20 -9.17
N GLU A 84 10.83 3.49 -9.12
CA GLU A 84 12.19 4.00 -8.91
C GLU A 84 12.70 3.65 -7.50
N ALA A 85 11.85 3.82 -6.48
CA ALA A 85 12.19 3.47 -5.10
C ALA A 85 12.47 1.97 -4.94
N MET A 86 11.64 1.10 -5.53
CA MET A 86 11.85 -0.35 -5.52
C MET A 86 13.17 -0.74 -6.20
N ALA A 87 13.50 -0.13 -7.34
CA ALA A 87 14.76 -0.39 -8.01
C ALA A 87 15.96 0.04 -7.15
N TYR A 88 15.82 1.16 -6.44
CA TYR A 88 16.85 1.63 -5.53
C TYR A 88 17.01 0.71 -4.30
N GLU A 89 15.92 0.23 -3.73
CA GLU A 89 15.97 -0.74 -2.63
C GLU A 89 16.64 -2.05 -3.05
N GLU A 90 16.35 -2.56 -4.26
CA GLU A 90 17.02 -3.74 -4.82
C GLU A 90 18.53 -3.53 -4.94
N PHE A 91 18.94 -2.36 -5.47
CA PHE A 91 20.34 -1.97 -5.53
C PHE A 91 21.01 -1.96 -4.15
N VAL A 92 20.37 -1.32 -3.16
CA VAL A 92 20.89 -1.26 -1.78
C VAL A 92 21.02 -2.67 -1.19
N ALA A 93 20.02 -3.52 -1.37
CA ALA A 93 20.04 -4.89 -0.88
C ALA A 93 21.21 -5.70 -1.49
N GLU A 94 21.48 -5.55 -2.78
CA GLU A 94 22.62 -6.20 -3.44
C GLU A 94 23.96 -5.67 -2.89
N GLN A 95 24.10 -4.35 -2.68
CA GLN A 95 25.32 -3.77 -2.12
C GLN A 95 25.59 -4.30 -0.70
N VAL A 96 24.57 -4.34 0.14
CA VAL A 96 24.67 -4.87 1.51
C VAL A 96 25.03 -6.35 1.50
N SER A 97 24.40 -7.13 0.64
CA SER A 97 24.69 -8.57 0.51
C SER A 97 26.11 -8.84 0.04
N SER A 98 26.71 -7.91 -0.71
CA SER A 98 28.09 -7.98 -1.18
C SER A 98 29.13 -7.47 -0.15
N GLY A 99 28.69 -7.17 1.10
CA GLY A 99 29.54 -6.68 2.17
C GLY A 99 29.70 -5.14 2.20
N GLY A 100 28.96 -4.42 1.40
CA GLY A 100 28.89 -2.96 1.43
C GLY A 100 28.20 -2.45 2.71
N GLY A 101 28.69 -1.34 3.23
CA GLY A 101 28.05 -0.67 4.38
C GLY A 101 26.74 0.06 3.96
N VAL A 102 25.79 0.13 4.86
CA VAL A 102 24.50 0.84 4.65
C VAL A 102 24.67 2.37 4.65
N TYR A 103 25.81 2.85 5.12
CA TYR A 103 26.08 4.29 5.24
C TYR A 103 26.11 4.97 3.86
N GLY A 104 25.24 5.97 3.70
CA GLY A 104 25.11 6.74 2.46
C GLY A 104 24.26 6.08 1.38
N LEU A 105 23.81 4.84 1.59
CA LEU A 105 22.95 4.12 0.66
C LEU A 105 21.46 4.23 1.01
N HIS A 106 21.10 4.37 2.29
CA HIS A 106 19.69 4.33 2.71
C HIS A 106 18.85 5.55 2.27
N ILE A 107 19.50 6.70 2.13
CA ILE A 107 18.98 7.85 1.38
C ILE A 107 20.13 8.23 0.48
N PRO A 108 19.96 8.37 -0.83
CA PRO A 108 21.05 8.72 -1.72
C PRO A 108 21.57 10.12 -1.38
N SER A 109 22.36 10.20 -0.31
CA SER A 109 22.84 11.45 0.28
C SER A 109 24.08 12.00 -0.40
N GLY A 110 24.57 11.34 -1.47
CA GLY A 110 25.76 11.79 -2.18
C GLY A 110 25.78 11.40 -3.66
N ASP A 111 26.54 12.17 -4.45
CA ASP A 111 26.71 11.93 -5.89
C ASP A 111 27.30 10.55 -6.20
N ASN A 112 28.06 9.98 -5.28
CA ASN A 112 28.64 8.63 -5.46
C ASN A 112 27.58 7.55 -5.45
N ALA A 113 26.60 7.59 -4.53
CA ALA A 113 25.49 6.63 -4.47
C ALA A 113 24.61 6.74 -5.71
N ARG A 114 24.32 7.95 -6.16
CA ARG A 114 23.53 8.18 -7.41
C ARG A 114 24.25 7.63 -8.64
N ARG A 115 25.57 7.87 -8.76
CA ARG A 115 26.37 7.32 -9.88
C ARG A 115 26.44 5.81 -9.85
N ALA A 116 26.62 5.21 -8.67
CA ALA A 116 26.64 3.76 -8.51
C ALA A 116 25.30 3.14 -8.87
N PHE A 117 24.19 3.72 -8.44
CA PHE A 117 22.86 3.28 -8.80
C PHE A 117 22.60 3.39 -10.30
N ALA A 118 22.95 4.49 -10.93
CA ALA A 118 22.82 4.67 -12.37
C ALA A 118 23.66 3.65 -13.17
N ALA A 119 24.84 3.28 -12.70
CA ALA A 119 25.66 2.25 -13.29
C ALA A 119 25.01 0.85 -13.14
N TRP A 120 24.50 0.54 -11.95
CA TRP A 120 23.80 -0.70 -11.67
C TRP A 120 22.55 -0.86 -12.54
N ARG A 121 21.73 0.20 -12.70
CA ARG A 121 20.56 0.18 -13.59
C ARG A 121 20.93 -0.20 -15.03
N ARG A 122 21.97 0.42 -15.57
CA ARG A 122 22.47 0.10 -16.94
C ARG A 122 22.87 -1.35 -17.09
N LEU A 123 23.51 -1.93 -16.06
CA LEU A 123 23.90 -3.34 -16.07
C LEU A 123 22.69 -4.29 -16.02
N LYS A 124 21.61 -3.88 -15.35
CA LYS A 124 20.36 -4.66 -15.26
C LYS A 124 19.42 -4.45 -16.46
N GLY A 125 19.73 -3.53 -17.37
CA GLY A 125 18.88 -3.21 -18.52
C GLY A 125 17.58 -2.46 -18.15
N ARG A 126 17.63 -1.70 -17.07
CA ARG A 126 16.51 -0.92 -16.53
C ARG A 126 16.77 0.59 -16.59
#